data_c6b38ff4a5588dce73e5c375459c9362
#
_entry.id   c6b38ff4a5588dce73e5c375459c9362
#
_cell.length_a   1.000
_cell.length_b   1.000
_cell.length_c   1.000
_cell.angle_alpha   90.00
_cell.angle_beta   90.00
_cell.angle_gamma   90.00
#
_symmetry.space_group_name_H-M   'P 1'
#
loop_
_entity.id
_entity.type
_entity.pdbx_description
1 polymer ?
#
loop_
_entity_poly.entity_id
_entity_poly.type
_entity_poly.pdbx_seq_one_letter_code
_entity_poly.pdbx_strand_id
1 'polypeptide(L)'
;AVINLRKYAVRPVKIGFAPTGGVAYPYTDRPEDIEAAKKVYFGFYNPIDNWTWNVSWFSDPVFLGHYPEEGLKKFAPYLPEITQEDMELIYQRLILWDRIFIMDTTSAPAQTASRNFVDRAAGFPKTGSDWPVTPEAFYYGIKFLTERYPLPLYITENGMSCHDLVSSDGRVHDPNRITFLDSYIGAMQKAYDEGANVAGYFLWTFLDNFEWADGYKQRFGIVYVDFCKPEADCEGFRFLVSENNRDEWKDVDNESDNKKKSYF
;
A
#
# COMPACT_ATOMS: atom_id res chain seq x y z
N ALA A 1 11.33 1.66 19.52
CA ALA A 1 11.36 0.37 18.82
C ALA A 1 12.74 0.11 18.21
N VAL A 2 13.27 0.94 17.29
CA VAL A 2 14.51 0.72 16.52
C VAL A 2 15.73 0.45 17.41
N ILE A 3 15.94 1.26 18.46
CA ILE A 3 17.04 1.09 19.42
C ILE A 3 16.99 -0.31 20.06
N ASN A 4 15.81 -0.74 20.49
CA ASN A 4 15.64 -2.05 21.13
C ASN A 4 15.81 -3.19 20.13
N LEU A 5 15.30 -3.04 18.89
CA LEU A 5 15.52 -4.02 17.82
C LEU A 5 17.02 -4.22 17.56
N ARG A 6 17.79 -3.14 17.44
CA ARG A 6 19.24 -3.22 17.23
C ARG A 6 19.98 -3.81 18.43
N LYS A 7 19.53 -3.47 19.65
CA LYS A 7 20.15 -3.95 20.90
C LYS A 7 19.96 -5.46 21.10
N TYR A 8 18.78 -5.99 20.78
CA TYR A 8 18.42 -7.38 21.10
C TYR A 8 18.44 -8.32 19.89
N ALA A 9 18.68 -7.82 18.69
CA ALA A 9 18.80 -8.65 17.50
C ALA A 9 20.04 -9.56 17.59
N VAL A 10 19.84 -10.85 17.41
CA VAL A 10 20.93 -11.86 17.43
C VAL A 10 21.77 -11.86 16.14
N ARG A 11 21.38 -11.11 15.14
CA ARG A 11 22.06 -10.91 13.85
C ARG A 11 21.74 -9.52 13.30
N PRO A 12 22.56 -8.97 12.37
CA PRO A 12 22.28 -7.70 11.74
C PRO A 12 20.89 -7.68 11.12
N VAL A 13 20.09 -6.66 11.43
CA VAL A 13 18.74 -6.47 10.90
C VAL A 13 18.67 -5.18 10.08
N LYS A 14 17.96 -5.24 8.97
CA LYS A 14 17.52 -4.08 8.22
C LYS A 14 16.20 -3.62 8.81
N ILE A 15 16.11 -2.35 9.16
CA ILE A 15 14.91 -1.78 9.78
C ILE A 15 14.43 -0.64 8.90
N GLY A 16 13.15 -0.68 8.55
CA GLY A 16 12.44 0.32 7.79
C GLY A 16 11.31 0.97 8.57
N PHE A 17 10.63 1.89 7.93
CA PHE A 17 9.43 2.54 8.42
C PHE A 17 8.42 2.61 7.29
N ALA A 18 7.20 2.11 7.52
CA ALA A 18 6.12 1.99 6.54
C ALA A 18 4.96 2.95 6.86
N PRO A 19 5.07 4.25 6.52
CA PRO A 19 3.96 5.19 6.69
C PRO A 19 2.90 4.95 5.62
N THR A 20 1.65 5.21 5.98
CA THR A 20 0.55 5.33 5.04
C THR A 20 0.40 6.79 4.59
N GLY A 21 -0.44 7.03 3.58
CA GLY A 21 -0.80 8.37 3.13
C GLY A 21 -1.29 8.37 1.69
N GLY A 22 -2.05 9.38 1.31
CA GLY A 22 -2.52 9.56 -0.06
C GLY A 22 -1.41 9.93 -1.02
N VAL A 23 -1.60 9.64 -2.30
CA VAL A 23 -0.69 10.02 -3.37
C VAL A 23 -1.37 11.04 -4.29
N ALA A 24 -0.70 12.14 -4.57
CA ALA A 24 -1.09 13.04 -5.65
C ALA A 24 -0.25 12.73 -6.88
N TYR A 25 -0.87 12.72 -8.06
CA TYR A 25 -0.18 12.52 -9.34
C TYR A 25 -0.60 13.60 -10.34
N PRO A 26 0.25 13.92 -11.35
CA PRO A 26 0.00 15.04 -12.24
C PRO A 26 -1.16 14.76 -13.20
N TYR A 27 -1.86 15.83 -13.59
CA TYR A 27 -2.93 15.75 -14.58
C TYR A 27 -2.41 15.47 -15.98
N THR A 28 -1.20 16.01 -16.30
CA THR A 28 -0.47 15.74 -17.54
C THR A 28 1.03 15.56 -17.22
N ASP A 29 1.80 15.05 -18.18
CA ASP A 29 3.27 14.88 -18.04
C ASP A 29 4.05 16.20 -18.17
N ARG A 30 3.40 17.37 -18.15
CA ARG A 30 4.08 18.66 -18.18
C ARG A 30 4.83 18.90 -16.86
N PRO A 31 6.04 19.49 -16.91
CA PRO A 31 6.82 19.76 -15.71
C PRO A 31 6.08 20.53 -14.61
N GLU A 32 5.24 21.50 -14.99
CA GLU A 32 4.45 22.28 -14.05
C GLU A 32 3.36 21.48 -13.35
N ASP A 33 2.75 20.49 -14.01
CA ASP A 33 1.75 19.60 -13.41
C ASP A 33 2.44 18.58 -12.48
N ILE A 34 3.60 18.08 -12.87
CA ILE A 34 4.42 17.18 -12.05
C ILE A 34 4.86 17.89 -10.76
N GLU A 35 5.35 19.12 -10.86
CA GLU A 35 5.77 19.89 -9.69
C GLU A 35 4.57 20.25 -8.79
N ALA A 36 3.40 20.56 -9.37
CA ALA A 36 2.18 20.81 -8.63
C ALA A 36 1.73 19.54 -7.85
N ALA A 37 1.76 18.37 -8.50
CA ALA A 37 1.43 17.10 -7.85
C ALA A 37 2.39 16.77 -6.70
N LYS A 38 3.69 16.94 -6.91
CA LYS A 38 4.72 16.73 -5.89
C LYS A 38 4.53 17.66 -4.69
N LYS A 39 4.24 18.94 -4.96
CA LYS A 39 3.94 19.91 -3.91
C LYS A 39 2.70 19.53 -3.11
N VAL A 40 1.64 19.04 -3.76
CA VAL A 40 0.44 18.54 -3.07
C VAL A 40 0.74 17.29 -2.26
N TYR A 41 1.53 16.37 -2.81
CA TYR A 41 1.83 15.09 -2.16
C TYR A 41 2.56 15.26 -0.83
N PHE A 42 3.51 16.17 -0.76
CA PHE A 42 4.27 16.43 0.47
C PHE A 42 3.76 17.60 1.30
N GLY A 43 2.87 18.41 0.75
CA GLY A 43 2.37 19.63 1.39
C GLY A 43 1.18 19.40 2.33
N PHE A 44 0.74 20.47 2.95
CA PHE A 44 -0.33 20.49 3.96
C PHE A 44 -1.60 21.15 3.43
N TYR A 45 -2.01 20.75 2.22
CA TYR A 45 -3.14 21.35 1.49
C TYR A 45 -4.50 20.73 1.81
N ASN A 46 -4.56 19.70 2.64
CA ASN A 46 -5.82 19.08 2.99
C ASN A 46 -6.69 20.09 3.75
N PRO A 47 -7.92 20.37 3.29
CA PRO A 47 -8.86 21.30 3.96
C PRO A 47 -9.30 20.79 5.34
N ILE A 48 -9.23 19.51 5.58
CA ILE A 48 -9.37 18.93 6.91
C ILE A 48 -8.01 19.08 7.57
N ASP A 49 -7.91 19.80 8.68
CA ASP A 49 -6.68 19.97 9.47
C ASP A 49 -6.25 18.63 10.08
N ASN A 50 -5.92 17.70 9.21
CA ASN A 50 -5.63 16.33 9.55
C ASN A 50 -4.22 15.97 9.06
N TRP A 51 -3.33 15.73 10.00
CA TRP A 51 -1.98 15.22 9.73
C TRP A 51 -1.94 13.74 9.40
N THR A 52 -3.03 12.98 9.69
CA THR A 52 -3.06 11.51 9.70
C THR A 52 -2.58 10.87 8.38
N TRP A 53 -2.91 11.50 7.25
CA TRP A 53 -2.58 10.98 5.93
C TRP A 53 -1.45 11.75 5.24
N ASN A 54 -0.76 12.64 5.96
CA ASN A 54 0.33 13.41 5.39
C ASN A 54 1.64 12.62 5.45
N VAL A 55 2.22 12.36 4.30
CA VAL A 55 3.44 11.56 4.17
C VAL A 55 4.65 12.25 4.79
N SER A 56 4.85 13.53 4.51
CA SER A 56 6.02 14.26 4.98
C SER A 56 6.01 14.49 6.48
N TRP A 57 4.82 14.65 7.09
CA TRP A 57 4.70 14.83 8.54
C TRP A 57 5.30 13.67 9.33
N PHE A 58 5.09 12.43 8.85
CA PHE A 58 5.61 11.24 9.52
C PHE A 58 6.98 10.81 9.01
N SER A 59 7.29 11.06 7.74
CA SER A 59 8.50 10.54 7.11
C SER A 59 9.70 11.47 7.28
N ASP A 60 9.54 12.79 7.18
CA ASP A 60 10.65 13.72 7.30
C ASP A 60 11.39 13.61 8.64
N PRO A 61 10.74 13.59 9.81
CA PRO A 61 11.45 13.45 11.07
C PRO A 61 12.23 12.14 11.19
N VAL A 62 11.71 11.07 10.60
CA VAL A 62 12.34 9.74 10.63
C VAL A 62 13.52 9.64 9.67
N PHE A 63 13.41 10.20 8.46
CA PHE A 63 14.41 10.04 7.40
C PHE A 63 15.31 11.25 7.20
N LEU A 64 14.82 12.46 7.48
CA LEU A 64 15.56 13.71 7.32
C LEU A 64 15.99 14.34 8.65
N GLY A 65 15.43 13.88 9.78
CA GLY A 65 15.77 14.36 11.12
C GLY A 65 15.12 15.69 11.52
N HIS A 66 14.10 16.13 10.80
CA HIS A 66 13.34 17.35 11.13
C HIS A 66 11.90 17.27 10.62
N TYR A 67 10.98 17.91 11.31
CA TYR A 67 9.62 18.07 10.81
C TYR A 67 9.55 19.12 9.70
N PRO A 68 8.59 19.00 8.76
CA PRO A 68 8.34 20.02 7.74
C PRO A 68 7.93 21.36 8.39
N GLU A 69 8.58 22.48 8.02
CA GLU A 69 8.28 23.79 8.57
C GLU A 69 6.82 24.23 8.39
N GLU A 70 6.25 23.93 7.23
CA GLU A 70 4.85 24.24 6.93
C GLU A 70 3.92 23.50 7.89
N GLY A 71 4.18 22.24 8.17
CA GLY A 71 3.44 21.43 9.13
C GLY A 71 3.58 21.96 10.55
N LEU A 72 4.80 22.32 10.98
CA LEU A 72 5.03 22.94 12.30
C LEU A 72 4.24 24.22 12.47
N LYS A 73 4.21 25.07 11.45
CA LYS A 73 3.41 26.33 11.48
C LYS A 73 1.91 26.03 11.54
N LYS A 74 1.43 25.09 10.70
CA LYS A 74 0.00 24.75 10.61
C LYS A 74 -0.52 24.12 11.89
N PHE A 75 0.24 23.22 12.49
CA PHE A 75 -0.17 22.46 13.68
C PHE A 75 0.29 23.07 15.01
N ALA A 76 0.98 24.20 14.99
CA ALA A 76 1.54 24.84 16.18
C ALA A 76 0.60 24.90 17.40
N PRO A 77 -0.72 25.20 17.26
CA PRO A 77 -1.63 25.25 18.41
C PRO A 77 -1.88 23.90 19.09
N TYR A 78 -1.55 22.81 18.43
CA TYR A 78 -1.85 21.43 18.89
C TYR A 78 -0.59 20.63 19.21
N LEU A 79 0.59 21.15 18.92
CA LEU A 79 1.84 20.44 19.12
C LEU A 79 2.33 20.59 20.56
N PRO A 80 2.84 19.52 21.16
CA PRO A 80 3.67 19.61 22.35
C PRO A 80 5.00 20.29 22.00
N GLU A 81 5.77 20.66 23.02
CA GLU A 81 7.16 21.01 22.82
C GLU A 81 7.92 19.81 22.23
N ILE A 82 8.57 20.00 21.09
CA ILE A 82 9.40 18.98 20.43
C ILE A 82 10.84 19.30 20.80
N THR A 83 11.44 18.46 21.63
CA THR A 83 12.79 18.65 22.12
C THR A 83 13.85 18.05 21.17
N GLN A 84 15.10 18.45 21.38
CA GLN A 84 16.24 17.85 20.69
C GLN A 84 16.34 16.34 21.00
N GLU A 85 16.06 15.94 22.23
CA GLU A 85 16.07 14.53 22.66
C GLU A 85 14.99 13.71 21.94
N ASP A 86 13.80 14.26 21.73
CA ASP A 86 12.74 13.62 20.94
C ASP A 86 13.22 13.37 19.50
N MET A 87 13.85 14.35 18.87
CA MET A 87 14.37 14.22 17.52
C MET A 87 15.48 13.19 17.42
N GLU A 88 16.36 13.09 18.41
CA GLU A 88 17.39 12.04 18.49
C GLU A 88 16.80 10.64 18.63
N LEU A 89 15.67 10.51 19.33
CA LEU A 89 14.92 9.25 19.41
C LEU A 89 14.20 8.90 18.12
N ILE A 90 13.68 9.87 17.38
CA ILE A 90 12.96 9.68 16.13
C ILE A 90 13.92 9.39 14.97
N TYR A 91 14.99 10.17 14.83
CA TYR A 91 15.96 10.06 13.75
C TYR A 91 16.98 8.95 14.03
N GLN A 92 16.63 7.71 13.73
CA GLN A 92 17.44 6.51 14.04
C GLN A 92 18.26 5.98 12.86
N ARG A 93 18.44 6.74 11.78
CA ARG A 93 19.14 6.32 10.56
C ARG A 93 18.65 4.95 10.07
N LEU A 94 17.40 4.88 9.69
CA LEU A 94 16.86 3.69 9.05
C LEU A 94 17.58 3.45 7.71
N ILE A 95 17.69 2.18 7.31
CA ILE A 95 18.48 1.82 6.13
C ILE A 95 17.59 1.44 4.93
N LEU A 96 16.29 1.40 5.12
CA LEU A 96 15.32 1.19 4.05
C LEU A 96 14.04 1.95 4.35
N TRP A 97 13.29 2.21 3.32
CA TRP A 97 12.00 2.86 3.36
C TRP A 97 10.94 1.90 2.86
N ASP A 98 9.88 1.71 3.63
CA ASP A 98 8.77 0.87 3.27
C ASP A 98 7.55 1.72 2.93
N ARG A 99 6.70 1.26 2.03
CA ARG A 99 5.45 1.93 1.70
C ARG A 99 4.32 0.94 1.51
N ILE A 100 3.21 1.21 2.18
CA ILE A 100 1.94 0.54 1.95
C ILE A 100 1.19 1.29 0.86
N PHE A 101 0.94 0.65 -0.29
CA PHE A 101 0.18 1.17 -1.42
C PHE A 101 -1.13 0.40 -1.62
N ILE A 102 -1.82 0.04 -0.54
CA ILE A 102 -3.10 -0.65 -0.66
C ILE A 102 -4.20 0.34 -1.04
N MET A 103 -4.16 1.54 -0.45
CA MET A 103 -5.18 2.56 -0.61
C MET A 103 -4.66 3.77 -1.32
N ASP A 104 -5.34 4.15 -2.37
CA ASP A 104 -5.23 5.47 -2.97
C ASP A 104 -6.59 6.18 -2.92
N THR A 105 -6.98 6.57 -1.73
CA THR A 105 -8.26 7.27 -1.51
C THR A 105 -8.21 8.74 -1.89
N THR A 106 -7.02 9.31 -2.06
CA THR A 106 -6.82 10.75 -2.24
C THR A 106 -6.05 11.13 -3.50
N SER A 107 -5.69 10.18 -4.35
CA SER A 107 -5.02 10.49 -5.60
C SER A 107 -5.97 11.11 -6.60
N ALA A 108 -6.03 12.44 -6.56
CA ALA A 108 -6.60 13.25 -7.61
C ALA A 108 -5.46 13.86 -8.41
N PRO A 109 -5.56 13.95 -9.75
CA PRO A 109 -4.57 14.68 -10.53
C PRO A 109 -4.52 16.13 -10.06
N ALA A 110 -3.31 16.66 -9.86
CA ALA A 110 -3.12 18.05 -9.49
C ALA A 110 -3.12 18.93 -10.76
N GLN A 111 -3.83 20.07 -10.70
CA GLN A 111 -3.79 21.10 -11.73
C GLN A 111 -2.98 22.31 -11.31
N THR A 112 -2.36 22.97 -12.28
CA THR A 112 -1.57 24.19 -12.08
C THR A 112 -2.41 25.45 -11.83
N ALA A 113 -3.73 25.43 -12.03
CA ALA A 113 -4.60 26.60 -11.88
C ALA A 113 -5.65 26.43 -10.81
N SER A 114 -5.72 27.37 -9.89
CA SER A 114 -6.75 27.68 -8.86
C SER A 114 -7.46 26.54 -8.08
N ARG A 115 -7.42 25.31 -8.57
CA ARG A 115 -7.83 24.07 -7.85
C ARG A 115 -6.72 23.06 -7.92
N ASN A 116 -6.25 22.56 -6.78
CA ASN A 116 -5.18 21.58 -6.71
C ASN A 116 -5.61 20.16 -7.09
N PHE A 117 -6.91 19.94 -7.39
CA PHE A 117 -7.47 18.63 -7.67
C PHE A 117 -8.42 18.66 -8.86
N VAL A 118 -8.46 17.58 -9.62
CA VAL A 118 -9.40 17.35 -10.73
C VAL A 118 -10.31 16.19 -10.35
N ASP A 119 -11.62 16.36 -10.53
CA ASP A 119 -12.58 15.31 -10.30
C ASP A 119 -12.38 14.15 -11.29
N ARG A 120 -12.51 12.92 -10.80
CA ARG A 120 -12.48 11.75 -11.67
C ARG A 120 -13.74 11.67 -12.53
N ALA A 121 -13.58 11.13 -13.73
CA ALA A 121 -14.70 10.89 -14.62
C ALA A 121 -15.72 9.92 -13.98
N ALA A 122 -16.99 10.07 -14.35
CA ALA A 122 -18.01 9.10 -13.97
C ALA A 122 -17.64 7.71 -14.52
N GLY A 123 -17.79 6.67 -13.71
CA GLY A 123 -17.42 5.31 -14.09
C GLY A 123 -15.92 5.00 -14.03
N PHE A 124 -15.15 5.84 -13.36
CA PHE A 124 -13.71 5.57 -13.13
C PHE A 124 -13.52 4.20 -12.47
N PRO A 125 -12.56 3.37 -12.92
CA PRO A 125 -12.35 2.02 -12.40
C PRO A 125 -12.06 2.00 -10.90
N LYS A 126 -12.70 1.06 -10.21
CA LYS A 126 -12.57 0.91 -8.75
C LYS A 126 -12.39 -0.55 -8.35
N THR A 127 -11.79 -0.75 -7.19
CA THR A 127 -11.68 -2.05 -6.53
C THR A 127 -13.00 -2.45 -5.86
N GLY A 128 -13.07 -3.66 -5.31
CA GLY A 128 -14.20 -4.10 -4.48
C GLY A 128 -14.46 -3.25 -3.23
N SER A 129 -13.42 -2.60 -2.71
CA SER A 129 -13.49 -1.63 -1.60
C SER A 129 -13.81 -0.20 -2.04
N ASP A 130 -14.25 0.00 -3.28
CA ASP A 130 -14.57 1.30 -3.87
C ASP A 130 -13.36 2.25 -4.03
N TRP A 131 -12.14 1.72 -3.95
CA TRP A 131 -10.92 2.50 -4.16
C TRP A 131 -10.61 2.63 -5.65
N PRO A 132 -10.15 3.81 -6.11
CA PRO A 132 -9.85 4.00 -7.52
C PRO A 132 -8.61 3.19 -7.94
N VAL A 133 -8.65 2.68 -9.17
CA VAL A 133 -7.49 1.99 -9.79
C VAL A 133 -6.65 3.03 -10.52
N THR A 134 -5.47 3.35 -9.99
CA THR A 134 -4.62 4.47 -10.43
C THR A 134 -3.14 4.08 -10.51
N PRO A 135 -2.72 3.27 -11.50
CA PRO A 135 -1.32 2.88 -11.65
C PRO A 135 -0.38 4.07 -11.87
N GLU A 136 -0.88 5.19 -12.43
CA GLU A 136 -0.14 6.45 -12.57
C GLU A 136 0.23 7.04 -11.19
N ALA A 137 -0.68 6.98 -10.23
CA ALA A 137 -0.41 7.42 -8.87
C ALA A 137 0.69 6.57 -8.22
N PHE A 138 0.68 5.28 -8.48
CA PHE A 138 1.71 4.37 -8.00
C PHE A 138 3.09 4.71 -8.59
N TYR A 139 3.16 4.93 -9.91
CA TYR A 139 4.37 5.36 -10.59
C TYR A 139 4.93 6.67 -10.02
N TYR A 140 4.12 7.73 -9.97
CA TYR A 140 4.57 9.03 -9.46
C TYR A 140 4.86 9.00 -7.96
N GLY A 141 4.10 8.24 -7.18
CA GLY A 141 4.36 8.03 -5.77
C GLY A 141 5.75 7.45 -5.53
N ILE A 142 6.13 6.41 -6.25
CA ILE A 142 7.48 5.82 -6.21
C ILE A 142 8.54 6.85 -6.56
N LYS A 143 8.37 7.58 -7.67
CA LYS A 143 9.35 8.59 -8.12
C LYS A 143 9.53 9.70 -7.09
N PHE A 144 8.46 10.30 -6.61
CA PHE A 144 8.53 11.40 -5.64
C PHE A 144 9.17 10.97 -4.33
N LEU A 145 8.87 9.76 -3.87
CA LEU A 145 9.41 9.23 -2.64
C LEU A 145 10.90 8.93 -2.73
N THR A 146 11.34 8.25 -3.79
CA THR A 146 12.76 7.92 -3.99
C THR A 146 13.61 9.15 -4.30
N GLU A 147 13.01 10.21 -4.85
CA GLU A 147 13.67 11.51 -5.00
C GLU A 147 13.83 12.25 -3.67
N ARG A 148 12.78 12.24 -2.80
CA ARG A 148 12.84 12.93 -1.50
C ARG A 148 13.67 12.17 -0.47
N TYR A 149 13.56 10.85 -0.44
CA TYR A 149 14.22 9.97 0.51
C TYR A 149 15.15 9.00 -0.23
N PRO A 150 16.46 9.30 -0.34
CA PRO A 150 17.40 8.52 -1.13
C PRO A 150 17.80 7.20 -0.45
N LEU A 151 16.80 6.40 -0.11
CA LEU A 151 16.92 5.08 0.51
C LEU A 151 16.27 4.03 -0.37
N PRO A 152 16.64 2.73 -0.25
CA PRO A 152 15.93 1.66 -0.92
C PRO A 152 14.47 1.62 -0.49
N LEU A 153 13.55 1.69 -1.47
CA LEU A 153 12.11 1.61 -1.28
C LEU A 153 11.64 0.15 -1.39
N TYR A 154 10.92 -0.31 -0.39
CA TYR A 154 10.15 -1.55 -0.43
C TYR A 154 8.66 -1.23 -0.48
N ILE A 155 7.96 -1.78 -1.44
CA ILE A 155 6.50 -1.78 -1.46
C ILE A 155 6.06 -2.98 -0.61
N THR A 156 5.66 -2.73 0.62
CA THR A 156 5.34 -3.79 1.58
C THR A 156 3.95 -4.34 1.42
N GLU A 157 3.04 -3.58 0.82
CA GLU A 157 1.70 -4.02 0.51
C GLU A 157 1.16 -3.27 -0.71
N ASN A 158 0.73 -4.03 -1.73
CA ASN A 158 -0.03 -3.52 -2.87
C ASN A 158 -0.93 -4.62 -3.40
N GLY A 159 -2.22 -4.33 -3.59
CA GLY A 159 -3.21 -5.28 -4.06
C GLY A 159 -4.59 -4.66 -4.19
N MET A 160 -5.55 -5.45 -4.63
CA MET A 160 -6.93 -5.00 -4.74
C MET A 160 -7.91 -6.03 -4.21
N SER A 161 -8.98 -5.54 -3.59
CA SER A 161 -10.13 -6.39 -3.29
C SER A 161 -11.00 -6.60 -4.53
N CYS A 162 -11.52 -7.82 -4.66
CA CYS A 162 -12.46 -8.19 -5.71
C CYS A 162 -13.71 -8.85 -5.11
N HIS A 163 -14.78 -8.93 -5.92
CA HIS A 163 -15.97 -9.71 -5.60
C HIS A 163 -15.84 -11.11 -6.20
N ASP A 164 -14.91 -11.89 -5.66
CA ASP A 164 -14.59 -13.20 -6.16
C ASP A 164 -15.72 -14.18 -5.87
N LEU A 165 -15.99 -15.06 -6.82
CA LEU A 165 -16.94 -16.16 -6.67
C LEU A 165 -16.44 -17.41 -7.41
N VAL A 166 -16.86 -18.55 -6.93
CA VAL A 166 -16.63 -19.81 -7.63
C VAL A 166 -17.62 -19.91 -8.80
N SER A 167 -17.11 -19.99 -10.00
CA SER A 167 -17.88 -20.10 -11.23
C SER A 167 -18.49 -21.49 -11.40
N SER A 168 -19.39 -21.65 -12.39
CA SER A 168 -20.06 -22.94 -12.67
C SER A 168 -19.12 -24.07 -13.10
N ASP A 169 -17.91 -23.74 -13.52
CA ASP A 169 -16.82 -24.68 -13.82
C ASP A 169 -15.97 -25.08 -12.61
N GLY A 170 -16.35 -24.61 -11.41
CA GLY A 170 -15.67 -24.87 -10.15
C GLY A 170 -14.43 -24.00 -9.91
N ARG A 171 -14.18 -22.98 -10.76
CA ARG A 171 -12.98 -22.14 -10.70
C ARG A 171 -13.29 -20.72 -10.25
N VAL A 172 -12.28 -20.05 -9.74
CA VAL A 172 -12.30 -18.60 -9.51
C VAL A 172 -11.52 -17.92 -10.64
N HIS A 173 -12.25 -17.19 -11.47
CA HIS A 173 -11.66 -16.39 -12.54
C HIS A 173 -11.37 -14.98 -12.02
N ASP A 174 -10.11 -14.51 -12.16
CA ASP A 174 -9.63 -13.28 -11.54
C ASP A 174 -9.04 -12.26 -12.54
N PRO A 175 -9.74 -11.95 -13.64
CA PRO A 175 -9.20 -11.06 -14.67
C PRO A 175 -8.95 -9.65 -14.16
N ASN A 176 -9.74 -9.18 -13.19
CA ASN A 176 -9.60 -7.82 -12.65
C ASN A 176 -8.30 -7.67 -11.84
N ARG A 177 -8.00 -8.63 -10.97
CA ARG A 177 -6.77 -8.59 -10.16
C ARG A 177 -5.53 -8.82 -11.02
N ILE A 178 -5.62 -9.68 -12.05
CA ILE A 178 -4.56 -9.86 -13.04
C ILE A 178 -4.25 -8.55 -13.76
N THR A 179 -5.27 -7.87 -14.28
CA THR A 179 -5.11 -6.56 -14.95
C THR A 179 -4.57 -5.49 -14.02
N PHE A 180 -5.03 -5.47 -12.76
CA PHE A 180 -4.51 -4.57 -11.74
C PHE A 180 -3.02 -4.81 -11.52
N LEU A 181 -2.62 -6.05 -11.25
CA LEU A 181 -1.22 -6.39 -10.99
C LEU A 181 -0.32 -6.08 -12.17
N ASP A 182 -0.75 -6.41 -13.39
CA ASP A 182 -0.02 -6.10 -14.61
C ASP A 182 0.24 -4.59 -14.74
N SER A 183 -0.79 -3.76 -14.55
CA SER A 183 -0.68 -2.31 -14.64
C SER A 183 0.18 -1.69 -13.53
N TYR A 184 0.04 -2.16 -12.28
CA TYR A 184 0.81 -1.62 -11.17
C TYR A 184 2.26 -2.09 -11.16
N ILE A 185 2.52 -3.36 -11.46
CA ILE A 185 3.89 -3.87 -11.61
C ILE A 185 4.57 -3.21 -12.81
N GLY A 186 3.84 -3.01 -13.92
CA GLY A 186 4.34 -2.25 -15.06
C GLY A 186 4.69 -0.79 -14.72
N ALA A 187 3.86 -0.12 -13.91
CA ALA A 187 4.13 1.23 -13.43
C ALA A 187 5.37 1.29 -12.52
N MET A 188 5.52 0.30 -11.62
CA MET A 188 6.71 0.16 -10.78
C MET A 188 7.97 -0.11 -11.62
N GLN A 189 7.89 -1.02 -12.59
CA GLN A 189 9.01 -1.33 -13.47
C GLN A 189 9.45 -0.09 -14.25
N LYS A 190 8.50 0.68 -14.78
CA LYS A 190 8.80 1.95 -15.45
C LYS A 190 9.55 2.92 -14.54
N ALA A 191 9.10 3.08 -13.29
CA ALA A 191 9.78 3.94 -12.32
C ALA A 191 11.20 3.43 -12.01
N TYR A 192 11.38 2.12 -11.85
CA TYR A 192 12.68 1.49 -11.63
C TYR A 192 13.63 1.70 -12.80
N ASP A 193 13.18 1.48 -14.04
CA ASP A 193 13.99 1.69 -15.27
C ASP A 193 14.42 3.14 -15.44
N GLU A 194 13.64 4.08 -14.90
CA GLU A 194 13.96 5.51 -14.85
C GLU A 194 14.81 5.91 -13.63
N GLY A 195 15.32 4.94 -12.87
CA GLY A 195 16.29 5.13 -11.79
C GLY A 195 15.71 5.25 -10.39
N ALA A 196 14.41 4.97 -10.17
CA ALA A 196 13.87 4.89 -8.82
C ALA A 196 14.47 3.69 -8.07
N ASN A 197 14.89 3.91 -6.82
CA ASN A 197 15.55 2.88 -6.01
C ASN A 197 14.54 1.92 -5.37
N VAL A 198 13.83 1.13 -6.18
CA VAL A 198 12.91 0.10 -5.70
C VAL A 198 13.69 -1.18 -5.42
N ALA A 199 13.60 -1.69 -4.21
CA ALA A 199 14.35 -2.86 -3.74
C ALA A 199 13.48 -4.09 -3.47
N GLY A 200 12.16 -3.96 -3.44
CA GLY A 200 11.25 -5.08 -3.25
C GLY A 200 9.78 -4.71 -3.41
N TYR A 201 8.98 -5.73 -3.68
CA TYR A 201 7.54 -5.65 -3.83
C TYR A 201 6.87 -6.84 -3.15
N PHE A 202 5.84 -6.58 -2.37
CA PHE A 202 5.04 -7.58 -1.68
C PHE A 202 3.57 -7.36 -2.01
N LEU A 203 2.97 -8.42 -2.55
CA LEU A 203 1.55 -8.42 -2.86
C LEU A 203 0.71 -8.48 -1.57
N TRP A 204 -0.32 -7.68 -1.48
CA TRP A 204 -1.40 -7.87 -0.54
C TRP A 204 -2.63 -8.44 -1.25
N THR A 205 -3.03 -9.72 -1.03
CA THR A 205 -2.43 -10.68 -0.10
C THR A 205 -2.43 -12.08 -0.71
N PHE A 206 -1.70 -13.03 -0.13
CA PHE A 206 -1.66 -14.40 -0.63
C PHE A 206 -3.00 -15.12 -0.45
N LEU A 207 -3.58 -15.06 0.75
CA LEU A 207 -4.87 -15.69 1.10
C LEU A 207 -5.90 -14.63 1.44
N ASP A 208 -7.18 -14.86 1.12
CA ASP A 208 -8.27 -14.08 1.71
C ASP A 208 -8.18 -14.12 3.24
N ASN A 209 -8.39 -12.98 3.87
CA ASN A 209 -8.27 -12.84 5.32
C ASN A 209 -9.33 -11.90 5.90
N PHE A 210 -9.26 -11.64 7.19
CA PHE A 210 -10.11 -10.69 7.90
C PHE A 210 -9.63 -9.26 7.65
N GLU A 211 -10.42 -8.47 6.89
CA GLU A 211 -10.10 -7.10 6.51
C GLU A 211 -10.71 -6.08 7.48
N TRP A 212 -10.13 -5.99 8.67
CA TRP A 212 -10.49 -5.00 9.69
C TRP A 212 -12.00 -4.72 9.81
N ALA A 213 -12.46 -3.48 9.54
CA ALA A 213 -13.86 -3.08 9.62
C ALA A 213 -14.77 -3.77 8.60
N ASP A 214 -14.22 -4.25 7.50
CA ASP A 214 -14.96 -4.96 6.45
C ASP A 214 -15.12 -6.46 6.73
N GLY A 215 -14.37 -7.00 7.69
CA GLY A 215 -14.41 -8.41 8.04
C GLY A 215 -14.00 -9.28 6.85
N TYR A 216 -14.80 -10.31 6.53
CA TYR A 216 -14.54 -11.22 5.40
C TYR A 216 -15.25 -10.82 4.10
N LYS A 217 -15.79 -9.59 4.01
CA LYS A 217 -16.50 -9.13 2.81
C LYS A 217 -15.56 -8.81 1.65
N GLN A 218 -14.38 -8.28 1.96
CA GLN A 218 -13.38 -7.89 0.98
C GLN A 218 -12.40 -9.04 0.75
N ARG A 219 -12.22 -9.42 -0.50
CA ARG A 219 -11.33 -10.50 -0.90
C ARG A 219 -10.11 -9.94 -1.59
N PHE A 220 -8.98 -9.96 -0.89
CA PHE A 220 -7.69 -9.51 -1.41
C PHE A 220 -6.79 -10.66 -1.86
N GLY A 221 -7.13 -11.89 -1.47
CA GLY A 221 -6.31 -13.07 -1.73
C GLY A 221 -6.15 -13.38 -3.22
N ILE A 222 -4.93 -13.74 -3.65
CA ILE A 222 -4.74 -14.42 -4.94
C ILE A 222 -5.11 -15.90 -4.86
N VAL A 223 -5.29 -16.39 -3.64
CA VAL A 223 -5.86 -17.71 -3.36
C VAL A 223 -7.19 -17.49 -2.65
N TYR A 224 -8.26 -17.97 -3.26
CA TYR A 224 -9.59 -17.89 -2.72
C TYR A 224 -9.73 -18.79 -1.49
N VAL A 225 -10.27 -18.26 -0.40
CA VAL A 225 -10.61 -19.02 0.81
C VAL A 225 -12.12 -19.18 0.89
N ASP A 226 -12.62 -20.42 0.88
CA ASP A 226 -14.02 -20.70 1.10
C ASP A 226 -14.31 -20.59 2.62
N PHE A 227 -14.84 -19.43 3.03
CA PHE A 227 -15.26 -19.21 4.41
C PHE A 227 -16.59 -19.92 4.63
N CYS A 228 -16.54 -21.07 5.27
CA CYS A 228 -17.72 -21.81 5.63
C CYS A 228 -18.71 -20.97 6.45
N LYS A 229 -20.01 -21.14 6.17
CA LYS A 229 -21.04 -20.58 7.04
C LYS A 229 -20.98 -21.28 8.39
N PRO A 230 -21.22 -20.56 9.52
CA PRO A 230 -21.19 -21.17 10.87
C PRO A 230 -22.15 -22.36 11.06
N GLU A 231 -23.17 -22.47 10.20
CA GLU A 231 -24.21 -23.50 10.21
C GLU A 231 -23.86 -24.76 9.38
N ALA A 232 -22.75 -24.72 8.65
CA ALA A 232 -22.28 -25.86 7.87
C ALA A 232 -21.21 -26.61 8.66
N ASP A 233 -21.34 -27.94 8.73
CA ASP A 233 -20.28 -28.84 9.24
C ASP A 233 -19.07 -28.76 8.27
N CYS A 234 -18.24 -27.74 8.49
CA CYS A 234 -17.05 -27.52 7.67
C CYS A 234 -15.87 -28.28 8.26
N GLU A 235 -15.45 -29.35 7.62
CA GLU A 235 -14.26 -30.11 8.02
C GLU A 235 -12.93 -29.38 7.68
N GLY A 236 -12.95 -28.10 7.27
CA GLY A 236 -11.77 -27.30 6.99
C GLY A 236 -12.00 -26.14 6.00
N PHE A 237 -10.98 -25.35 5.76
CA PHE A 237 -10.96 -24.31 4.74
C PHE A 237 -10.61 -24.92 3.37
N ARG A 238 -11.36 -24.56 2.34
CA ARG A 238 -10.99 -24.87 0.97
C ARG A 238 -10.22 -23.72 0.35
N PHE A 239 -9.13 -24.05 -0.33
CA PHE A 239 -8.31 -23.09 -1.05
C PHE A 239 -8.39 -23.34 -2.55
N LEU A 240 -8.75 -22.31 -3.32
CA LEU A 240 -8.76 -22.33 -4.77
C LEU A 240 -7.75 -21.29 -5.28
N VAL A 241 -6.79 -21.73 -6.08
CA VAL A 241 -5.80 -20.82 -6.68
C VAL A 241 -6.35 -20.22 -7.97
N SER A 242 -6.25 -18.93 -8.16
CA SER A 242 -6.68 -18.28 -9.39
C SER A 242 -5.80 -18.64 -10.60
N GLU A 243 -6.38 -18.60 -11.82
CA GLU A 243 -5.93 -19.25 -13.05
C GLU A 243 -4.55 -18.94 -13.64
N ASN A 244 -3.63 -18.31 -12.95
CA ASN A 244 -2.31 -18.02 -13.53
C ASN A 244 -1.35 -19.22 -13.65
N ASN A 245 -1.74 -20.39 -13.16
CA ASN A 245 -0.99 -21.64 -13.41
C ASN A 245 -1.77 -22.50 -14.39
N ARG A 246 -1.31 -22.56 -15.63
CA ARG A 246 -2.00 -23.13 -16.78
C ARG A 246 -2.34 -24.61 -16.71
N ASP A 247 -1.89 -25.39 -15.75
CA ASP A 247 -2.00 -26.82 -15.95
C ASP A 247 -2.50 -27.71 -14.80
N GLU A 248 -2.76 -27.24 -13.61
CA GLU A 248 -3.39 -28.14 -12.62
C GLU A 248 -3.99 -27.41 -11.41
N TRP A 249 -5.30 -27.37 -11.34
CA TRP A 249 -6.04 -27.16 -10.11
C TRP A 249 -5.87 -28.39 -9.23
N LYS A 250 -5.17 -28.28 -8.15
CA LYS A 250 -5.24 -29.28 -7.09
C LYS A 250 -6.25 -28.80 -6.08
N ASP A 251 -7.41 -29.44 -6.05
CA ASP A 251 -8.18 -29.49 -4.81
C ASP A 251 -7.24 -30.04 -3.75
N VAL A 252 -6.85 -29.20 -2.81
CA VAL A 252 -6.22 -29.70 -1.59
C VAL A 252 -7.38 -30.17 -0.72
N ASP A 253 -8.07 -31.20 -1.20
CA ASP A 253 -8.89 -32.01 -0.32
C ASP A 253 -7.93 -32.60 0.70
N ASN A 254 -8.08 -32.17 1.94
CA ASN A 254 -7.59 -32.94 3.05
C ASN A 254 -8.34 -34.28 3.01
N GLU A 255 -7.79 -35.24 2.30
CA GLU A 255 -8.09 -36.62 2.62
C GLU A 255 -7.76 -36.77 4.10
N SER A 256 -8.80 -36.82 4.87
CA SER A 256 -8.77 -37.16 6.28
C SER A 256 -8.36 -38.61 6.43
N ASP A 257 -7.08 -38.85 6.27
CA ASP A 257 -6.48 -40.02 6.88
C ASP A 257 -6.09 -39.63 8.31
N ASN A 258 -6.77 -40.25 9.25
CA ASN A 258 -6.67 -40.19 10.70
C ASN A 258 -5.25 -39.93 11.25
N LYS A 259 -4.73 -38.74 11.11
CA LYS A 259 -3.61 -38.21 11.91
C LYS A 259 -3.77 -36.70 12.05
N LYS A 260 -4.27 -36.29 13.23
CA LYS A 260 -4.17 -34.90 13.69
C LYS A 260 -2.78 -34.34 13.42
N LYS A 261 -2.63 -33.49 12.42
CA LYS A 261 -1.52 -32.58 12.30
C LYS A 261 -2.08 -31.18 12.28
N SER A 262 -1.91 -30.49 13.39
CA SER A 262 -2.07 -29.05 13.48
C SER A 262 -1.03 -28.39 12.59
N TYR A 263 -1.44 -27.58 11.63
CA TYR A 263 -0.59 -26.66 10.92
C TYR A 263 -0.93 -25.24 11.37
N PHE A 264 0.01 -24.65 12.06
CA PHE A 264 0.22 -23.21 12.20
C PHE A 264 1.55 -22.87 11.55
#